data_76fc4e991dfc681d692f99f9ab8a4721
#
_entry.id   76fc4e991dfc681d692f99f9ab8a4721
#
_cell.length_a   1.000
_cell.length_b   1.000
_cell.length_c   1.000
_cell.angle_alpha   90.00
_cell.angle_beta   90.00
_cell.angle_gamma   90.00
#
_symmetry.space_group_name_H-M   'P 1'
#
loop_
_entity.id
_entity.type
_entity.pdbx_description
1 polymer ?
#
loop_
_entity_poly.entity_id
_entity_poly.type
_entity_poly.pdbx_seq_one_letter_code
_entity_poly.pdbx_strand_id
1 'polypeptide(L)'
;IIYSPISPLQDFTPYTRTKGVLNLWAGVEKIVGNQTLTQPLCRMVDPGLTEGMVEWVVGHCLRHHLGMDSHIVNPDHVWNQTCPPLARERPVTILGMGALGSASAAALRALNFPVTGWSRTEKPGLLHGDAGLARALSSAAILVTLLPKTPETENLLNADRLALLPKGAVILNPGRGALIDDEALLAALDAGHVGHA
;
A
#
# COMPACT_ATOMS: atom_id res chain seq x y z
N ILE A 1 -4.85 -13.09 26.54
CA ILE A 1 -3.44 -12.81 26.27
C ILE A 1 -3.36 -11.54 25.45
N ILE A 2 -2.46 -10.64 25.82
CA ILE A 2 -2.03 -9.50 24.99
C ILE A 2 -0.76 -9.97 24.29
N TYR A 3 -0.75 -9.93 22.95
CA TYR A 3 0.32 -10.45 22.12
C TYR A 3 1.03 -9.34 21.36
N SER A 4 2.36 -9.34 21.42
CA SER A 4 3.20 -8.51 20.56
C SER A 4 3.85 -9.36 19.49
N PRO A 5 3.89 -8.94 18.22
CA PRO A 5 4.53 -9.69 17.12
C PRO A 5 6.03 -9.96 17.29
N ILE A 6 6.69 -9.25 18.21
CA ILE A 6 8.09 -9.51 18.62
C ILE A 6 8.19 -10.50 19.78
N SER A 7 7.05 -10.97 20.31
CA SER A 7 7.04 -11.95 21.40
C SER A 7 7.64 -13.28 20.94
N PRO A 8 8.47 -13.94 21.80
CA PRO A 8 8.93 -15.29 21.53
C PRO A 8 7.83 -16.36 21.65
N LEU A 9 6.64 -15.99 22.13
CA LEU A 9 5.51 -16.91 22.31
C LEU A 9 5.02 -17.42 20.95
N GLN A 10 5.20 -18.69 20.68
CA GLN A 10 4.72 -19.38 19.49
C GLN A 10 3.84 -20.59 19.81
N ASP A 11 3.89 -21.11 21.04
CA ASP A 11 3.05 -22.23 21.50
C ASP A 11 1.96 -21.72 22.45
N PHE A 12 0.71 -21.82 21.99
CA PHE A 12 -0.47 -21.43 22.77
C PHE A 12 -1.11 -22.61 23.51
N THR A 13 -0.64 -23.84 23.31
CA THR A 13 -1.17 -25.07 23.95
C THR A 13 -1.30 -24.96 25.48
N PRO A 14 -0.32 -24.41 26.23
CA PRO A 14 -0.42 -24.34 27.69
C PRO A 14 -1.53 -23.39 28.19
N TYR A 15 -2.04 -22.50 27.35
CA TYR A 15 -2.94 -21.44 27.78
C TYR A 15 -4.42 -21.82 27.63
N THR A 16 -4.81 -22.96 28.13
CA THR A 16 -6.16 -23.57 27.99
C THR A 16 -7.31 -22.71 28.51
N ARG A 17 -7.03 -21.80 29.45
CA ARG A 17 -8.03 -20.87 30.02
C ARG A 17 -8.15 -19.54 29.27
N THR A 18 -7.34 -19.33 28.23
CA THR A 18 -7.37 -18.09 27.44
C THR A 18 -8.63 -17.99 26.61
N LYS A 19 -9.34 -16.87 26.72
CA LYS A 19 -10.58 -16.61 25.98
C LYS A 19 -10.35 -15.90 24.64
N GLY A 20 -9.18 -15.31 24.44
CA GLY A 20 -8.81 -14.63 23.22
C GLY A 20 -7.39 -14.11 23.26
N VAL A 21 -6.83 -13.82 22.10
CA VAL A 21 -5.51 -13.23 21.90
C VAL A 21 -5.68 -11.87 21.24
N LEU A 22 -5.26 -10.82 21.91
CA LEU A 22 -5.32 -9.43 21.46
C LEU A 22 -3.95 -9.04 20.91
N ASN A 23 -3.82 -8.96 19.60
CA ASN A 23 -2.60 -8.53 18.94
C ASN A 23 -2.47 -7.00 19.02
N LEU A 24 -1.33 -6.51 19.51
CA LEU A 24 -1.04 -5.08 19.64
C LEU A 24 -0.77 -4.39 18.31
N TRP A 25 -0.56 -5.13 17.23
CA TRP A 25 -0.29 -4.59 15.90
C TRP A 25 -1.46 -4.89 14.96
N ALA A 26 -1.58 -4.07 13.92
CA ALA A 26 -2.55 -4.32 12.84
C ALA A 26 -2.16 -5.54 11.97
N GLY A 27 -0.86 -5.79 11.79
CA GLY A 27 -0.33 -6.95 11.10
C GLY A 27 -0.41 -8.21 11.96
N VAL A 28 -0.89 -9.31 11.40
CA VAL A 28 -1.09 -10.60 12.08
C VAL A 28 -0.36 -11.76 11.40
N GLU A 29 0.49 -11.47 10.43
CA GLU A 29 1.12 -12.46 9.55
C GLU A 29 1.97 -13.50 10.33
N LYS A 30 2.52 -13.10 11.48
CA LYS A 30 3.36 -13.97 12.32
C LYS A 30 2.58 -14.91 13.23
N ILE A 31 1.27 -14.73 13.36
CA ILE A 31 0.43 -15.50 14.28
C ILE A 31 -0.75 -16.16 13.58
N VAL A 32 -1.22 -15.61 12.46
CA VAL A 32 -2.27 -16.21 11.65
C VAL A 32 -1.81 -17.58 11.14
N GLY A 33 -2.67 -18.59 11.28
CA GLY A 33 -2.36 -19.96 10.85
C GLY A 33 -1.54 -20.77 11.86
N ASN A 34 -1.22 -20.21 13.03
CA ASN A 34 -0.58 -20.98 14.10
C ASN A 34 -1.52 -22.08 14.61
N GLN A 35 -1.08 -23.34 14.46
CA GLN A 35 -1.89 -24.53 14.76
C GLN A 35 -2.21 -24.68 16.27
N THR A 36 -1.41 -24.06 17.13
CA THR A 36 -1.62 -24.08 18.58
C THR A 36 -2.59 -22.98 19.07
N LEU A 37 -2.89 -21.99 18.20
CA LEU A 37 -3.81 -20.91 18.50
C LEU A 37 -5.25 -21.30 18.14
N THR A 38 -5.98 -21.80 19.12
CA THR A 38 -7.39 -22.21 18.96
C THR A 38 -8.38 -21.12 19.41
N GLN A 39 -7.89 -20.08 20.08
CA GLN A 39 -8.70 -18.98 20.57
C GLN A 39 -8.92 -17.91 19.53
N PRO A 40 -9.98 -17.10 19.62
CA PRO A 40 -10.17 -15.94 18.77
C PRO A 40 -8.96 -15.00 18.79
N LEU A 41 -8.47 -14.63 17.60
CA LEU A 41 -7.42 -13.66 17.40
C LEU A 41 -8.04 -12.31 17.00
N CYS A 42 -7.80 -11.27 17.79
CA CYS A 42 -8.20 -9.90 17.49
C CYS A 42 -6.96 -9.08 17.12
N ARG A 43 -7.00 -8.40 15.99
CA ARG A 43 -5.94 -7.45 15.60
C ARG A 43 -6.25 -6.05 16.11
N MET A 44 -5.22 -5.25 16.28
CA MET A 44 -5.38 -3.84 16.60
C MET A 44 -6.01 -3.08 15.42
N VAL A 45 -7.02 -2.26 15.72
CA VAL A 45 -7.60 -1.26 14.81
C VAL A 45 -7.68 0.03 15.63
N ASP A 46 -6.98 1.05 15.18
CA ASP A 46 -6.84 2.30 15.91
C ASP A 46 -7.01 3.50 14.95
N PRO A 47 -7.79 4.54 15.36
CA PRO A 47 -7.96 5.74 14.55
C PRO A 47 -6.64 6.45 14.26
N GLY A 48 -5.73 6.55 15.23
CA GLY A 48 -4.44 7.20 15.06
C GLY A 48 -3.55 6.48 14.03
N LEU A 49 -3.63 5.13 13.93
CA LEU A 49 -2.98 4.40 12.84
C LEU A 49 -3.57 4.79 11.47
N THR A 50 -4.89 4.98 11.41
CA THR A 50 -5.55 5.38 10.17
C THR A 50 -5.16 6.80 9.78
N GLU A 51 -5.16 7.73 10.73
CA GLU A 51 -4.76 9.13 10.53
C GLU A 51 -3.31 9.22 10.04
N GLY A 52 -2.37 8.59 10.76
CA GLY A 52 -0.96 8.59 10.35
C GLY A 52 -0.72 7.94 8.99
N MET A 53 -1.48 6.90 8.62
CA MET A 53 -1.38 6.31 7.29
C MET A 53 -1.92 7.25 6.21
N VAL A 54 -3.00 7.99 6.48
CA VAL A 54 -3.52 9.00 5.56
C VAL A 54 -2.50 10.12 5.35
N GLU A 55 -1.89 10.62 6.42
CA GLU A 55 -0.82 11.62 6.35
C GLU A 55 0.35 11.14 5.49
N TRP A 56 0.80 9.91 5.72
CA TRP A 56 1.90 9.30 4.96
C TRP A 56 1.55 9.19 3.47
N VAL A 57 0.39 8.62 3.14
CA VAL A 57 -0.03 8.43 1.74
C VAL A 57 -0.20 9.76 1.02
N VAL A 58 -0.91 10.71 1.64
CA VAL A 58 -1.14 12.04 1.06
C VAL A 58 0.17 12.79 0.90
N GLY A 59 1.04 12.77 1.92
CA GLY A 59 2.34 13.44 1.89
C GLY A 59 3.22 12.93 0.75
N HIS A 60 3.33 11.59 0.59
CA HIS A 60 4.13 11.00 -0.49
C HIS A 60 3.48 11.21 -1.87
N CYS A 61 2.15 11.13 -1.99
CA CYS A 61 1.48 11.49 -3.24
C CYS A 61 1.78 12.93 -3.65
N LEU A 62 1.71 13.87 -2.72
CA LEU A 62 2.01 15.30 -2.98
C LEU A 62 3.50 15.51 -3.28
N ARG A 63 4.41 14.83 -2.58
CA ARG A 63 5.86 14.90 -2.86
C ARG A 63 6.17 14.62 -4.33
N HIS A 64 5.67 13.49 -4.84
CA HIS A 64 5.89 13.09 -6.23
C HIS A 64 5.05 13.89 -7.23
N HIS A 65 3.82 14.25 -6.85
CA HIS A 65 2.95 15.06 -7.69
C HIS A 65 3.54 16.46 -7.97
N LEU A 66 4.07 17.08 -6.94
CA LEU A 66 4.65 18.44 -7.01
C LEU A 66 6.12 18.43 -7.45
N GLY A 67 6.77 17.26 -7.58
CA GLY A 67 8.18 17.15 -7.92
C GLY A 67 9.10 17.77 -6.87
N MET A 68 8.73 17.65 -5.58
CA MET A 68 9.44 18.32 -4.48
C MET A 68 10.93 18.00 -4.42
N ASP A 69 11.32 16.77 -4.80
CA ASP A 69 12.72 16.33 -4.71
C ASP A 69 13.67 17.16 -5.56
N SER A 70 13.23 17.63 -6.71
CA SER A 70 14.03 18.51 -7.57
C SER A 70 14.32 19.88 -6.94
N HIS A 71 13.54 20.28 -5.94
CA HIS A 71 13.73 21.54 -5.21
C HIS A 71 14.44 21.34 -3.88
N ILE A 72 14.21 20.20 -3.22
CA ILE A 72 14.83 19.86 -1.92
C ILE A 72 16.26 19.41 -2.12
N VAL A 73 16.51 18.56 -3.12
CA VAL A 73 17.84 18.07 -3.49
C VAL A 73 18.27 18.79 -4.75
N ASN A 74 18.85 19.97 -4.59
CA ASN A 74 19.30 20.85 -5.68
C ASN A 74 20.79 21.18 -5.49
N PRO A 75 21.69 20.23 -5.76
CA PRO A 75 23.13 20.40 -5.50
C PRO A 75 23.77 21.50 -6.35
N ASP A 76 23.22 21.75 -7.52
CA ASP A 76 23.76 22.74 -8.47
C ASP A 76 23.18 24.15 -8.28
N HIS A 77 22.28 24.32 -7.29
CA HIS A 77 21.60 25.60 -6.99
C HIS A 77 20.88 26.23 -8.19
N VAL A 78 20.38 25.40 -9.11
CA VAL A 78 19.69 25.85 -10.32
C VAL A 78 18.22 26.11 -10.01
N TRP A 79 17.70 27.26 -10.42
CA TRP A 79 16.26 27.52 -10.35
C TRP A 79 15.51 26.71 -11.38
N ASN A 80 14.66 25.77 -10.91
CA ASN A 80 13.81 24.95 -11.75
C ASN A 80 12.40 25.53 -11.82
N GLN A 81 11.98 26.00 -12.99
CA GLN A 81 10.65 26.57 -13.23
C GLN A 81 9.59 25.53 -13.63
N THR A 82 9.82 24.24 -13.37
CA THR A 82 8.84 23.20 -13.71
C THR A 82 7.56 23.42 -12.93
N CYS A 83 6.45 23.57 -13.65
CA CYS A 83 5.12 23.62 -13.06
C CYS A 83 4.49 22.22 -13.14
N PRO A 84 4.12 21.61 -12.01
CA PRO A 84 3.47 20.30 -12.02
C PRO A 84 2.06 20.40 -12.64
N PRO A 85 1.50 19.31 -13.19
CA PRO A 85 0.11 19.26 -13.61
C PRO A 85 -0.82 19.46 -12.41
N LEU A 86 -2.09 19.74 -12.65
CA LEU A 86 -3.06 19.80 -11.56
C LEU A 86 -3.37 18.40 -11.02
N ALA A 87 -3.76 18.31 -9.74
CA ALA A 87 -4.07 17.02 -9.10
C ALA A 87 -5.14 16.22 -9.88
N ARG A 88 -6.13 16.89 -10.47
CA ARG A 88 -7.17 16.25 -11.30
C ARG A 88 -6.65 15.56 -12.56
N GLU A 89 -5.42 15.84 -12.97
CA GLU A 89 -4.74 15.27 -14.13
C GLU A 89 -3.79 14.12 -13.74
N ARG A 90 -3.66 13.84 -12.43
CA ARG A 90 -2.76 12.78 -11.90
C ARG A 90 -3.57 11.68 -11.23
N PRO A 91 -3.97 10.63 -11.95
CA PRO A 91 -4.74 9.53 -11.37
C PRO A 91 -3.91 8.73 -10.35
N VAL A 92 -4.54 8.47 -9.21
CA VAL A 92 -4.00 7.64 -8.14
C VAL A 92 -4.78 6.34 -8.08
N THR A 93 -4.10 5.21 -8.04
CA THR A 93 -4.70 3.90 -7.82
C THR A 93 -4.33 3.36 -6.45
N ILE A 94 -5.30 2.86 -5.70
CA ILE A 94 -5.08 2.25 -4.38
C ILE A 94 -5.45 0.76 -4.45
N LEU A 95 -4.47 -0.11 -4.25
CA LEU A 95 -4.69 -1.53 -4.05
C LEU A 95 -4.89 -1.82 -2.56
N GLY A 96 -6.10 -2.26 -2.20
CA GLY A 96 -6.45 -2.53 -0.81
C GLY A 96 -7.37 -1.47 -0.20
N MET A 97 -8.65 -1.55 -0.53
CA MET A 97 -9.70 -0.64 -0.06
C MET A 97 -10.33 -1.13 1.25
N GLY A 98 -9.49 -1.32 2.28
CA GLY A 98 -9.88 -1.50 3.68
C GLY A 98 -10.01 -0.14 4.39
N ALA A 99 -9.96 -0.12 5.73
CA ALA A 99 -10.08 1.10 6.52
C ALA A 99 -9.05 2.16 6.09
N LEU A 100 -7.76 1.77 6.00
CA LEU A 100 -6.66 2.66 5.62
C LEU A 100 -6.79 3.19 4.19
N GLY A 101 -7.04 2.27 3.23
CA GLY A 101 -7.15 2.65 1.82
C GLY A 101 -8.37 3.52 1.52
N SER A 102 -9.51 3.25 2.17
CA SER A 102 -10.71 4.06 1.99
C SER A 102 -10.55 5.47 2.56
N ALA A 103 -9.91 5.60 3.74
CA ALA A 103 -9.61 6.89 4.34
C ALA A 103 -8.61 7.70 3.48
N SER A 104 -7.53 7.06 3.00
CA SER A 104 -6.56 7.68 2.10
C SER A 104 -7.21 8.12 0.78
N ALA A 105 -8.09 7.29 0.22
CA ALA A 105 -8.84 7.63 -0.99
C ALA A 105 -9.73 8.87 -0.79
N ALA A 106 -10.39 8.97 0.36
CA ALA A 106 -11.23 10.13 0.68
C ALA A 106 -10.39 11.42 0.77
N ALA A 107 -9.26 11.38 1.45
CA ALA A 107 -8.35 12.52 1.59
C ALA A 107 -7.77 12.97 0.23
N LEU A 108 -7.32 12.02 -0.61
CA LEU A 108 -6.81 12.34 -1.95
C LEU A 108 -7.89 12.94 -2.86
N ARG A 109 -9.13 12.43 -2.79
CA ARG A 109 -10.25 13.02 -3.55
C ARG A 109 -10.58 14.44 -3.08
N ALA A 110 -10.45 14.74 -1.79
CA ALA A 110 -10.62 16.10 -1.27
C ALA A 110 -9.58 17.09 -1.83
N LEU A 111 -8.41 16.57 -2.27
CA LEU A 111 -7.37 17.31 -2.99
C LEU A 111 -7.55 17.26 -4.52
N ASN A 112 -8.70 16.80 -5.01
CA ASN A 112 -9.07 16.66 -6.42
C ASN A 112 -8.27 15.60 -7.22
N PHE A 113 -7.57 14.68 -6.59
CA PHE A 113 -7.00 13.55 -7.33
C PHE A 113 -8.12 12.60 -7.80
N PRO A 114 -8.12 12.14 -9.05
CA PRO A 114 -8.93 11.00 -9.49
C PRO A 114 -8.41 9.73 -8.81
N VAL A 115 -9.22 9.11 -7.95
CA VAL A 115 -8.80 7.91 -7.21
C VAL A 115 -9.58 6.69 -7.64
N THR A 116 -8.86 5.69 -8.15
CA THR A 116 -9.36 4.34 -8.45
C THR A 116 -9.00 3.40 -7.31
N GLY A 117 -9.98 2.67 -6.80
CA GLY A 117 -9.76 1.64 -5.77
C GLY A 117 -9.87 0.24 -6.37
N TRP A 118 -9.01 -0.66 -5.90
CA TRP A 118 -9.10 -2.09 -6.20
C TRP A 118 -9.17 -2.93 -4.93
N SER A 119 -9.96 -4.00 -4.99
CA SER A 119 -10.01 -5.03 -3.94
C SER A 119 -10.05 -6.42 -4.57
N ARG A 120 -9.55 -7.44 -3.83
CA ARG A 120 -9.58 -8.83 -4.30
C ARG A 120 -11.00 -9.32 -4.60
N THR A 121 -11.93 -9.00 -3.72
CA THR A 121 -13.34 -9.37 -3.84
C THR A 121 -14.17 -8.20 -4.33
N GLU A 122 -15.28 -8.49 -4.98
CA GLU A 122 -16.23 -7.49 -5.44
C GLU A 122 -16.73 -6.61 -4.29
N LYS A 123 -16.72 -5.30 -4.52
CA LYS A 123 -17.28 -4.30 -3.63
C LYS A 123 -17.86 -3.16 -4.47
N PRO A 124 -18.95 -2.52 -4.03
CA PRO A 124 -19.54 -1.40 -4.76
C PRO A 124 -18.53 -0.30 -5.08
N GLY A 125 -18.47 0.11 -6.35
CA GLY A 125 -17.63 1.21 -6.80
C GLY A 125 -16.13 0.91 -6.88
N LEU A 126 -15.69 -0.34 -6.69
CA LEU A 126 -14.30 -0.75 -6.79
C LEU A 126 -14.07 -1.70 -7.97
N LEU A 127 -12.87 -1.64 -8.53
CA LEU A 127 -12.38 -2.68 -9.42
C LEU A 127 -12.01 -3.94 -8.61
N HIS A 128 -12.18 -5.13 -9.19
CA HIS A 128 -11.89 -6.40 -8.51
C HIS A 128 -11.37 -7.47 -9.46
N GLY A 129 -10.78 -8.53 -8.91
CA GLY A 129 -10.22 -9.63 -9.67
C GLY A 129 -9.05 -9.23 -10.57
N ASP A 130 -8.56 -10.16 -11.41
CA ASP A 130 -7.38 -9.92 -12.25
C ASP A 130 -7.64 -8.91 -13.37
N ALA A 131 -8.79 -8.98 -14.04
CA ALA A 131 -9.15 -8.00 -15.07
C ALA A 131 -9.29 -6.59 -14.48
N GLY A 132 -9.88 -6.48 -13.28
CA GLY A 132 -9.98 -5.22 -12.55
C GLY A 132 -8.61 -4.71 -12.11
N LEU A 133 -7.69 -5.59 -11.72
CA LEU A 133 -6.31 -5.23 -11.37
C LEU A 133 -5.56 -4.68 -12.57
N ALA A 134 -5.61 -5.35 -13.71
CA ALA A 134 -4.96 -4.89 -14.92
C ALA A 134 -5.46 -3.49 -15.34
N ARG A 135 -6.78 -3.28 -15.29
CA ARG A 135 -7.39 -1.97 -15.56
C ARG A 135 -6.97 -0.90 -14.54
N ALA A 136 -6.86 -1.26 -13.27
CA ALA A 136 -6.43 -0.36 -12.20
C ALA A 136 -4.96 0.08 -12.41
N LEU A 137 -4.08 -0.86 -12.75
CA LEU A 137 -2.66 -0.59 -12.98
C LEU A 137 -2.45 0.29 -14.23
N SER A 138 -3.15 0.02 -15.32
CA SER A 138 -2.95 0.75 -16.59
C SER A 138 -3.28 2.25 -16.53
N SER A 139 -3.99 2.70 -15.50
CA SER A 139 -4.32 4.11 -15.30
C SER A 139 -3.56 4.77 -14.16
N ALA A 140 -2.68 4.05 -13.45
CA ALA A 140 -2.04 4.53 -12.23
C ALA A 140 -0.82 5.40 -12.51
N ALA A 141 -0.96 6.72 -12.49
CA ALA A 141 0.22 7.60 -12.45
C ALA A 141 0.94 7.52 -11.09
N ILE A 142 0.17 7.30 -10.01
CA ILE A 142 0.68 6.96 -8.68
C ILE A 142 -0.06 5.71 -8.21
N LEU A 143 0.68 4.67 -7.86
CA LEU A 143 0.15 3.41 -7.32
C LEU A 143 0.45 3.34 -5.83
N VAL A 144 -0.59 3.14 -5.01
CA VAL A 144 -0.47 2.95 -3.56
C VAL A 144 -0.89 1.53 -3.21
N THR A 145 -0.05 0.78 -2.48
CA THR A 145 -0.37 -0.58 -2.05
C THR A 145 -0.62 -0.63 -0.55
N LEU A 146 -1.85 -1.01 -0.15
CA LEU A 146 -2.30 -1.13 1.24
C LEU A 146 -2.86 -2.53 1.50
N LEU A 147 -2.24 -3.55 0.89
CA LEU A 147 -2.61 -4.94 1.02
C LEU A 147 -1.81 -5.64 2.14
N PRO A 148 -2.38 -6.63 2.83
CA PRO A 148 -1.64 -7.52 3.70
C PRO A 148 -0.76 -8.48 2.86
N LYS A 149 0.28 -9.06 3.48
CA LYS A 149 0.99 -10.20 2.90
C LYS A 149 0.13 -11.46 3.09
N THR A 150 -0.21 -12.10 1.97
CA THR A 150 -0.85 -13.43 1.90
C THR A 150 -0.24 -14.20 0.73
N PRO A 151 -0.45 -15.51 0.60
CA PRO A 151 0.02 -16.25 -0.58
C PRO A 151 -0.45 -15.65 -1.91
N GLU A 152 -1.67 -15.09 -1.95
CA GLU A 152 -2.24 -14.50 -3.17
C GLU A 152 -1.73 -13.08 -3.46
N THR A 153 -1.12 -12.42 -2.48
CA THR A 153 -0.58 -11.06 -2.64
C THR A 153 0.94 -11.03 -2.71
N GLU A 154 1.62 -12.14 -2.44
CA GLU A 154 3.06 -12.25 -2.61
C GLU A 154 3.43 -12.11 -4.10
N ASN A 155 4.38 -11.22 -4.40
CA ASN A 155 4.76 -10.83 -5.76
C ASN A 155 3.56 -10.46 -6.64
N LEU A 156 2.53 -9.84 -6.03
CA LEU A 156 1.37 -9.36 -6.77
C LEU A 156 1.78 -8.42 -7.90
N LEU A 157 2.78 -7.56 -7.67
CA LEU A 157 3.39 -6.69 -8.66
C LEU A 157 4.66 -7.36 -9.21
N ASN A 158 4.46 -8.34 -10.10
CA ASN A 158 5.50 -8.99 -10.89
C ASN A 158 5.82 -8.18 -12.17
N ALA A 159 6.75 -8.67 -12.98
CA ALA A 159 7.19 -7.99 -14.22
C ALA A 159 6.02 -7.65 -15.16
N ASP A 160 5.11 -8.62 -15.40
CA ASP A 160 3.97 -8.42 -16.31
C ASP A 160 3.03 -7.33 -15.81
N ARG A 161 2.78 -7.29 -14.49
CA ARG A 161 1.89 -6.30 -13.87
C ARG A 161 2.55 -4.93 -13.74
N LEU A 162 3.85 -4.87 -13.46
CA LEU A 162 4.61 -3.63 -13.49
C LEU A 162 4.63 -3.01 -14.90
N ALA A 163 4.72 -3.84 -15.94
CA ALA A 163 4.68 -3.38 -17.34
C ALA A 163 3.32 -2.76 -17.74
N LEU A 164 2.24 -3.04 -17.00
CA LEU A 164 0.93 -2.40 -17.24
C LEU A 164 0.88 -0.94 -16.76
N LEU A 165 1.78 -0.53 -15.89
CA LEU A 165 1.80 0.84 -15.38
C LEU A 165 2.13 1.84 -16.49
N PRO A 166 1.61 3.06 -16.46
CA PRO A 166 2.08 4.12 -17.34
C PRO A 166 3.59 4.37 -17.14
N LYS A 167 4.30 4.70 -18.21
CA LYS A 167 5.71 5.07 -18.12
C LYS A 167 5.92 6.25 -17.15
N GLY A 168 6.86 6.11 -16.24
CA GLY A 168 7.15 7.11 -15.21
C GLY A 168 6.21 7.05 -14.00
N ALA A 169 5.40 5.99 -13.88
CA ALA A 169 4.55 5.79 -12.72
C ALA A 169 5.36 5.73 -11.42
N VAL A 170 4.75 6.19 -10.34
CA VAL A 170 5.32 6.15 -8.99
C VAL A 170 4.63 5.06 -8.18
N ILE A 171 5.40 4.25 -7.45
CA ILE A 171 4.87 3.22 -6.56
C ILE A 171 5.12 3.64 -5.11
N LEU A 172 4.06 3.67 -4.32
CA LEU A 172 4.10 3.92 -2.88
C LEU A 172 3.63 2.67 -2.15
N ASN A 173 4.54 2.02 -1.43
CA ASN A 173 4.23 0.77 -0.75
C ASN A 173 4.32 0.89 0.78
N PRO A 174 3.33 1.48 1.47
CA PRO A 174 3.25 1.45 2.92
C PRO A 174 2.75 0.10 3.46
N GLY A 175 2.43 -0.85 2.58
CA GLY A 175 1.95 -2.18 2.95
C GLY A 175 3.08 -3.12 3.38
N ARG A 176 3.44 -4.05 2.50
CA ARG A 176 4.48 -5.06 2.75
C ARG A 176 5.41 -5.17 1.53
N GLY A 177 6.74 -5.26 1.76
CA GLY A 177 7.73 -5.42 0.69
C GLY A 177 7.40 -6.59 -0.22
N ALA A 178 7.04 -7.73 0.34
CA ALA A 178 6.70 -8.93 -0.40
C ALA A 178 5.52 -8.83 -1.39
N LEU A 179 4.85 -7.69 -1.47
CA LEU A 179 3.82 -7.43 -2.51
C LEU A 179 4.42 -7.20 -3.89
N ILE A 180 5.69 -6.84 -3.95
CA ILE A 180 6.41 -6.49 -5.17
C ILE A 180 7.54 -7.50 -5.36
N ASP A 181 7.73 -7.93 -6.59
CA ASP A 181 8.92 -8.69 -6.99
C ASP A 181 10.09 -7.70 -7.11
N ASP A 182 11.08 -7.85 -6.24
CA ASP A 182 12.20 -6.91 -6.11
C ASP A 182 13.04 -6.85 -7.39
N GLU A 183 13.30 -8.00 -8.04
CA GLU A 183 14.09 -8.03 -9.29
C GLU A 183 13.32 -7.37 -10.45
N ALA A 184 12.02 -7.65 -10.55
CA ALA A 184 11.17 -7.03 -11.55
C ALA A 184 11.04 -5.51 -11.33
N LEU A 185 10.96 -5.05 -10.07
CA LEU A 185 10.92 -3.63 -9.74
C LEU A 185 12.23 -2.93 -10.11
N LEU A 186 13.38 -3.51 -9.75
CA LEU A 186 14.69 -2.95 -10.10
C LEU A 186 14.85 -2.83 -11.61
N ALA A 187 14.50 -3.87 -12.37
CA ALA A 187 14.53 -3.84 -13.84
C ALA A 187 13.61 -2.74 -14.42
N ALA A 188 12.43 -2.54 -13.85
CA ALA A 188 11.50 -1.50 -14.29
C ALA A 188 11.98 -0.08 -13.97
N LEU A 189 12.67 0.10 -12.85
CA LEU A 189 13.31 1.36 -12.45
C LEU A 189 14.51 1.68 -13.38
N ASP A 190 15.39 0.71 -13.62
CA ASP A 190 16.57 0.86 -14.49
C ASP A 190 16.16 1.18 -15.94
N ALA A 191 15.07 0.59 -16.41
CA ALA A 191 14.49 0.91 -17.72
C ALA A 191 13.77 2.28 -17.78
N GLY A 192 13.60 2.97 -16.65
CA GLY A 192 12.82 4.20 -16.54
C GLY A 192 11.34 4.04 -16.87
N HIS A 193 10.82 2.78 -16.76
CA HIS A 193 9.41 2.50 -16.90
C HIS A 193 8.65 2.88 -15.62
N VAL A 194 9.16 2.47 -14.47
CA VAL A 194 8.76 3.00 -13.16
C VAL A 194 9.67 4.19 -12.84
N GLY A 195 9.08 5.32 -12.49
CA GLY A 195 9.84 6.54 -12.21
C GLY A 195 10.41 6.58 -10.81
N HIS A 196 9.65 6.09 -9.82
CA HIS A 196 10.03 6.01 -8.40
C HIS A 196 9.30 4.87 -7.71
N ALA A 197 9.95 4.32 -6.66
CA ALA A 197 9.33 3.35 -5.75
C ALA A 197 9.83 3.56 -4.32
#